data_96f917e3f44bf8c721c7edb1cde87564
#
_entry.id   96f917e3f44bf8c721c7edb1cde87564
#
_cell.length_a   1.000
_cell.length_b   1.000
_cell.length_c   1.000
_cell.angle_alpha   90.00
_cell.angle_beta   90.00
_cell.angle_gamma   90.00
#
_symmetry.space_group_name_H-M   'P 1'
#
loop_
_entity.id
_entity.type
_entity.pdbx_description
1 polymer ?
#
loop_
_entity_poly.entity_id
_entity_poly.type
_entity_poly.pdbx_seq_one_letter_code
_entity_poly.pdbx_strand_id
1 'polypeptide(L)'
;MKTIYSTLFEKGQHSFSLQSLMRTLLLCFFIAVTTNGQAHKVDNIDYQLRTDGTAGVADGDKAQGDVTIPSKIEVDGKEYTVVGINTKAFYSNTSITSVTLPDNLQYINNGAFSYCSNLENINNIPKHIEDLGAEGAVFYGTKFLTNGIKNEFFVFSDWLIKYTPQGETAKVTVPEGIFGISADALTYADNTVVLPKSLRAVSSWAFNTNLKHIDTGDNPVYAYKDGILFCEGTATFNKNGRDETDEVSVDGMWADVILRNAVKNGVLLIPGNVETAGNIVKPVGGVRKGNLPGFTCEKLIVDEGVKYITADAFRYYKPLQYVDLPSTLMNIGNWAFVNAQIESLVCRMPQPMEVPYYFIYFIKRFNSKVYVPKALLDTYKTTETYWNIIPAENFYQIEGNVPESGILASVKPIESVGKATVKAIYTLNGTKVNSLQHGINIVKMSDGTVRKVMYTGAHEKL
;
A
#
# COMPACT_ATOMS: atom_id res chain seq x y z
N MET A 1 18.10 -13.91 28.10
CA MET A 1 16.85 -14.23 27.40
C MET A 1 15.65 -14.60 28.30
N LYS A 2 15.77 -14.71 29.62
CA LYS A 2 14.64 -14.96 30.54
C LYS A 2 14.07 -13.71 31.23
N THR A 3 14.67 -12.53 31.04
CA THR A 3 14.33 -11.32 31.80
C THR A 3 13.50 -10.29 31.00
N ILE A 4 13.24 -10.53 29.72
CA ILE A 4 12.44 -9.62 28.87
C ILE A 4 10.96 -10.05 28.80
N TYR A 5 10.63 -11.27 29.21
CA TYR A 5 9.26 -11.81 29.16
C TYR A 5 8.35 -11.41 30.32
N SER A 6 8.88 -10.87 31.42
CA SER A 6 8.06 -10.57 32.60
C SER A 6 7.49 -9.15 32.66
N THR A 7 7.92 -8.24 31.80
CA THR A 7 7.51 -6.81 31.87
C THR A 7 6.41 -6.43 30.88
N LEU A 8 6.02 -7.33 29.99
CA LEU A 8 5.01 -7.07 28.94
C LEU A 8 3.60 -7.62 29.26
N PHE A 9 3.41 -8.26 30.41
CA PHE A 9 2.14 -8.90 30.77
C PHE A 9 1.28 -8.16 31.81
N GLU A 10 1.73 -7.00 32.28
CA GLU A 10 0.93 -6.19 33.23
C GLU A 10 0.65 -4.80 32.66
N LYS A 11 -0.27 -4.64 31.75
CA LYS A 11 -1.22 -3.53 31.60
C LYS A 11 -1.89 -3.57 30.21
N GLY A 12 -3.18 -3.83 30.22
CA GLY A 12 -4.09 -3.45 29.13
C GLY A 12 -4.60 -4.59 28.28
N GLN A 13 -5.81 -5.02 28.54
CA GLN A 13 -6.63 -5.85 27.65
C GLN A 13 -6.85 -5.16 26.31
N HIS A 14 -6.03 -5.50 25.31
CA HIS A 14 -6.38 -5.44 23.91
C HIS A 14 -6.14 -6.83 23.32
N SER A 15 -7.19 -7.47 22.88
CA SER A 15 -7.15 -8.76 22.19
C SER A 15 -6.41 -8.60 20.84
N PHE A 16 -5.11 -8.72 20.87
CA PHE A 16 -4.33 -8.93 19.64
C PHE A 16 -4.68 -10.33 19.13
N SER A 17 -5.18 -10.42 17.91
CA SER A 17 -5.42 -11.70 17.28
C SER A 17 -4.07 -12.43 17.12
N LEU A 18 -4.06 -13.73 17.46
CA LEU A 18 -2.88 -14.60 17.30
C LEU A 18 -2.31 -14.55 15.87
N GLN A 19 -3.16 -14.20 14.89
CA GLN A 19 -2.80 -14.02 13.49
C GLN A 19 -1.97 -12.76 13.21
N SER A 20 -2.20 -11.66 13.95
CA SER A 20 -1.38 -10.44 13.85
C SER A 20 0.04 -10.72 14.38
N LEU A 21 0.12 -11.42 15.52
CA LEU A 21 1.42 -11.79 16.11
C LEU A 21 2.23 -12.76 15.23
N MET A 22 1.56 -13.72 14.59
CA MET A 22 2.21 -14.63 13.65
C MET A 22 2.66 -13.90 12.36
N ARG A 23 1.88 -12.94 11.86
CA ARG A 23 2.28 -12.15 10.67
C ARG A 23 3.45 -11.23 10.96
N THR A 24 3.47 -10.55 12.12
CA THR A 24 4.60 -9.69 12.51
C THR A 24 5.87 -10.52 12.75
N LEU A 25 5.76 -11.71 13.31
CA LEU A 25 6.90 -12.65 13.44
C LEU A 25 7.35 -13.20 12.08
N LEU A 26 6.42 -13.47 11.12
CA LEU A 26 6.81 -13.94 9.79
C LEU A 26 7.44 -12.83 8.93
N LEU A 27 6.91 -11.60 8.96
CA LEU A 27 7.50 -10.47 8.21
C LEU A 27 8.88 -10.05 8.76
N CYS A 28 9.10 -10.13 10.07
CA CYS A 28 10.42 -9.89 10.67
C CYS A 28 11.47 -10.92 10.25
N PHE A 29 11.07 -12.12 9.77
CA PHE A 29 11.98 -13.11 9.22
C PHE A 29 12.38 -12.87 7.75
N PHE A 30 11.67 -11.98 7.03
CA PHE A 30 12.00 -11.62 5.65
C PHE A 30 12.94 -10.41 5.50
N ILE A 31 13.45 -9.84 6.60
CA ILE A 31 14.57 -8.91 6.52
C ILE A 31 15.78 -9.75 6.08
N ALA A 32 16.07 -9.67 4.79
CA ALA A 32 17.25 -10.25 4.22
C ALA A 32 18.48 -9.70 4.94
N VAL A 33 19.01 -10.45 5.88
CA VAL A 33 20.43 -10.35 6.17
C VAL A 33 21.10 -10.76 4.86
N THR A 34 21.52 -9.78 4.08
CA THR A 34 22.41 -9.98 2.94
C THR A 34 23.78 -10.42 3.48
N THR A 35 23.83 -11.63 4.00
CA THR A 35 25.09 -12.35 4.00
C THR A 35 25.30 -12.71 2.53
N ASN A 36 26.47 -12.38 1.95
CA ASN A 36 26.94 -12.89 0.68
C ASN A 36 26.97 -14.44 0.79
N GLY A 37 25.80 -15.06 0.70
CA GLY A 37 25.67 -16.50 0.65
C GLY A 37 26.21 -16.95 -0.71
N GLN A 38 27.27 -17.72 -0.71
CA GLN A 38 27.71 -18.40 -1.92
C GLN A 38 26.54 -19.24 -2.42
N ALA A 39 26.23 -19.12 -3.72
CA ALA A 39 25.28 -19.99 -4.36
C ALA A 39 25.84 -21.43 -4.36
N HIS A 40 25.06 -22.39 -3.87
CA HIS A 40 25.45 -23.80 -3.81
C HIS A 40 24.67 -24.58 -4.87
N LYS A 41 25.40 -25.24 -5.75
CA LYS A 41 24.84 -25.94 -6.91
C LYS A 41 24.42 -27.36 -6.57
N VAL A 42 23.15 -27.70 -6.81
CA VAL A 42 22.62 -29.06 -6.78
C VAL A 42 21.80 -29.27 -8.07
N ASP A 43 22.11 -30.32 -8.82
CA ASP A 43 21.39 -30.69 -10.06
C ASP A 43 21.14 -29.56 -11.07
N ASN A 44 22.16 -28.76 -11.38
CA ASN A 44 22.09 -27.61 -12.27
C ASN A 44 21.19 -26.44 -11.78
N ILE A 45 20.85 -26.43 -10.50
CA ILE A 45 20.13 -25.36 -9.82
C ILE A 45 21.04 -24.79 -8.74
N ASP A 46 21.17 -23.49 -8.68
CA ASP A 46 21.88 -22.79 -7.62
C ASP A 46 20.90 -22.39 -6.51
N TYR A 47 21.30 -22.62 -5.26
CA TYR A 47 20.49 -22.33 -4.07
C TYR A 47 21.15 -21.28 -3.20
N GLN A 48 20.37 -20.34 -2.73
CA GLN A 48 20.75 -19.39 -1.68
C GLN A 48 20.40 -19.98 -0.33
N LEU A 49 21.41 -20.24 0.49
CA LEU A 49 21.23 -20.77 1.85
C LEU A 49 20.98 -19.62 2.83
N ARG A 50 20.16 -19.90 3.86
CA ARG A 50 19.85 -18.95 4.93
C ARG A 50 20.32 -19.49 6.29
N THR A 51 20.52 -18.57 7.21
CA THR A 51 21.01 -18.88 8.55
C THR A 51 20.02 -19.67 9.41
N ASP A 52 18.73 -19.59 9.07
CA ASP A 52 17.64 -20.31 9.73
C ASP A 52 17.49 -21.80 9.30
N GLY A 53 18.36 -22.29 8.41
CA GLY A 53 18.29 -23.65 7.88
C GLY A 53 17.35 -23.80 6.69
N THR A 54 16.89 -22.71 6.09
CA THR A 54 16.10 -22.74 4.85
C THR A 54 16.96 -22.39 3.63
N ALA A 55 16.45 -22.70 2.45
CA ALA A 55 17.06 -22.37 1.16
C ALA A 55 15.99 -21.87 0.17
N GLY A 56 16.41 -21.03 -0.77
CA GLY A 56 15.63 -20.66 -1.93
C GLY A 56 16.37 -20.92 -3.22
N VAL A 57 15.67 -21.33 -4.28
CA VAL A 57 16.25 -21.44 -5.61
C VAL A 57 16.72 -20.05 -6.04
N ALA A 58 18.02 -19.90 -6.27
CA ALA A 58 18.63 -18.62 -6.64
C ALA A 58 18.76 -18.45 -8.15
N ASP A 59 19.21 -19.52 -8.85
CA ASP A 59 19.40 -19.53 -10.28
C ASP A 59 19.19 -20.94 -10.85
N GLY A 60 18.37 -21.05 -11.87
CA GLY A 60 18.07 -22.26 -12.62
C GLY A 60 18.30 -22.12 -14.13
N ASP A 61 19.20 -21.21 -14.56
CA ASP A 61 19.49 -20.94 -15.98
C ASP A 61 20.03 -22.18 -16.73
N LYS A 62 20.65 -23.11 -16.01
CA LYS A 62 21.22 -24.36 -16.54
C LYS A 62 20.27 -25.54 -16.49
N ALA A 63 19.10 -25.40 -15.86
CA ALA A 63 18.10 -26.45 -15.78
C ALA A 63 17.47 -26.73 -17.15
N GLN A 64 17.14 -27.99 -17.44
CA GLN A 64 16.62 -28.43 -18.74
C GLN A 64 15.55 -29.52 -18.58
N GLY A 65 14.62 -29.55 -19.54
CA GLY A 65 13.57 -30.57 -19.60
C GLY A 65 12.63 -30.52 -18.39
N ASP A 66 12.42 -31.68 -17.77
CA ASP A 66 11.59 -31.83 -16.58
C ASP A 66 12.43 -31.62 -15.33
N VAL A 67 12.13 -30.56 -14.61
CA VAL A 67 12.86 -30.10 -13.41
C VAL A 67 12.10 -30.49 -12.15
N THR A 68 12.77 -31.11 -11.19
CA THR A 68 12.21 -31.35 -9.86
C THR A 68 12.97 -30.51 -8.82
N ILE A 69 12.24 -29.62 -8.13
CA ILE A 69 12.78 -28.86 -7.01
C ILE A 69 12.57 -29.70 -5.75
N PRO A 70 13.65 -30.18 -5.07
CA PRO A 70 13.51 -31.01 -3.90
C PRO A 70 13.02 -30.21 -2.70
N SER A 71 12.35 -30.87 -1.76
CA SER A 71 11.93 -30.25 -0.48
C SER A 71 13.09 -29.91 0.44
N LYS A 72 14.24 -30.59 0.24
CA LYS A 72 15.47 -30.43 1.03
C LYS A 72 16.69 -30.61 0.15
N ILE A 73 17.76 -29.94 0.50
CA ILE A 73 19.10 -30.11 -0.10
C ILE A 73 20.12 -30.29 1.01
N GLU A 74 21.19 -30.98 0.72
CA GLU A 74 22.33 -31.14 1.62
C GLU A 74 23.53 -30.34 1.04
N VAL A 75 24.12 -29.50 1.87
CA VAL A 75 25.34 -28.75 1.53
C VAL A 75 26.30 -28.83 2.70
N ASP A 76 27.52 -29.31 2.44
CA ASP A 76 28.58 -29.44 3.42
C ASP A 76 28.15 -30.29 4.67
N GLY A 77 27.35 -31.33 4.45
CA GLY A 77 26.85 -32.21 5.51
C GLY A 77 25.71 -31.59 6.36
N LYS A 78 25.17 -30.46 5.96
CA LYS A 78 24.04 -29.79 6.61
C LYS A 78 22.82 -29.78 5.69
N GLU A 79 21.67 -30.20 6.22
CA GLU A 79 20.39 -30.18 5.51
C GLU A 79 19.75 -28.79 5.57
N TYR A 80 19.19 -28.34 4.43
CA TYR A 80 18.42 -27.11 4.28
C TYR A 80 17.07 -27.41 3.66
N THR A 81 16.00 -26.83 4.21
CA THR A 81 14.65 -26.95 3.69
C THR A 81 14.44 -25.93 2.57
N VAL A 82 14.05 -26.39 1.37
CA VAL A 82 13.77 -25.48 0.24
C VAL A 82 12.36 -24.91 0.39
N VAL A 83 12.26 -23.62 0.66
CA VAL A 83 10.98 -22.94 0.95
C VAL A 83 10.58 -21.92 -0.12
N GLY A 84 11.41 -21.71 -1.15
CA GLY A 84 11.05 -20.69 -2.13
C GLY A 84 11.84 -20.70 -3.42
N ILE A 85 11.32 -19.92 -4.38
CA ILE A 85 11.95 -19.64 -5.66
C ILE A 85 12.15 -18.13 -5.74
N ASN A 86 13.41 -17.70 -5.82
CA ASN A 86 13.78 -16.30 -5.76
C ASN A 86 13.41 -15.54 -7.04
N THR A 87 13.49 -14.22 -6.98
CA THR A 87 13.24 -13.32 -8.11
C THR A 87 14.07 -13.73 -9.32
N LYS A 88 13.37 -13.98 -10.45
CA LYS A 88 13.97 -14.34 -11.74
C LYS A 88 14.81 -15.63 -11.76
N ALA A 89 14.64 -16.56 -10.81
CA ALA A 89 15.46 -17.76 -10.69
C ALA A 89 15.54 -18.61 -11.97
N PHE A 90 14.46 -18.68 -12.77
CA PHE A 90 14.44 -19.36 -14.08
C PHE A 90 14.14 -18.39 -15.23
N TYR A 91 14.31 -17.09 -15.02
CA TYR A 91 13.94 -16.07 -16.01
C TYR A 91 14.54 -16.35 -17.39
N SER A 92 13.69 -16.39 -18.44
CA SER A 92 14.08 -16.66 -19.84
C SER A 92 14.71 -18.02 -20.06
N ASN A 93 14.57 -18.99 -19.16
CA ASN A 93 15.01 -20.37 -19.42
C ASN A 93 14.03 -21.06 -20.37
N THR A 94 14.37 -21.13 -21.65
CA THR A 94 13.58 -21.77 -22.70
C THR A 94 13.80 -23.28 -22.78
N SER A 95 14.69 -23.84 -21.97
CA SER A 95 15.04 -25.27 -22.00
C SER A 95 14.18 -26.13 -21.07
N ILE A 96 13.53 -25.53 -20.07
CA ILE A 96 12.62 -26.24 -19.16
C ILE A 96 11.24 -26.43 -19.80
N THR A 97 10.64 -27.60 -19.61
CA THR A 97 9.33 -28.00 -20.13
C THR A 97 8.31 -28.26 -19.04
N SER A 98 8.74 -28.79 -17.91
CA SER A 98 7.93 -28.92 -16.70
C SER A 98 8.73 -28.65 -15.45
N VAL A 99 8.02 -28.27 -14.37
CA VAL A 99 8.60 -28.08 -13.03
C VAL A 99 7.72 -28.78 -12.01
N THR A 100 8.34 -29.62 -11.17
CA THR A 100 7.69 -30.22 -10.00
C THR A 100 8.11 -29.46 -8.75
N LEU A 101 7.13 -28.90 -8.02
CA LEU A 101 7.35 -28.10 -6.83
C LEU A 101 7.36 -28.95 -5.56
N PRO A 102 8.10 -28.56 -4.51
CA PRO A 102 8.01 -29.21 -3.19
C PRO A 102 6.73 -28.76 -2.45
N ASP A 103 6.18 -29.65 -1.61
CA ASP A 103 4.94 -29.39 -0.84
C ASP A 103 5.04 -28.24 0.15
N ASN A 104 6.26 -27.94 0.61
CA ASN A 104 6.55 -26.92 1.63
C ASN A 104 6.99 -25.57 1.06
N LEU A 105 6.75 -25.34 -0.23
CA LEU A 105 7.09 -24.06 -0.86
C LEU A 105 6.21 -22.93 -0.31
N GLN A 106 6.82 -21.86 0.16
CA GLN A 106 6.15 -20.72 0.77
C GLN A 106 6.05 -19.52 -0.17
N TYR A 107 7.05 -19.35 -1.06
CA TYR A 107 7.05 -18.22 -1.97
C TYR A 107 7.60 -18.56 -3.36
N ILE A 108 7.08 -17.86 -4.37
CA ILE A 108 7.64 -17.78 -5.73
C ILE A 108 7.70 -16.31 -6.10
N ASN A 109 8.90 -15.75 -6.16
CA ASN A 109 9.08 -14.31 -6.31
C ASN A 109 8.94 -13.82 -7.75
N ASN A 110 8.99 -12.48 -7.90
CA ASN A 110 8.75 -11.76 -9.15
C ASN A 110 9.54 -12.33 -10.34
N GLY A 111 8.81 -12.66 -11.41
CA GLY A 111 9.38 -13.10 -12.67
C GLY A 111 10.12 -14.44 -12.61
N ALA A 112 9.92 -15.25 -11.55
CA ALA A 112 10.67 -16.49 -11.34
C ALA A 112 10.68 -17.42 -12.57
N PHE A 113 9.56 -17.52 -13.28
CA PHE A 113 9.43 -18.30 -14.52
C PHE A 113 9.12 -17.43 -15.75
N SER A 114 9.22 -16.11 -15.66
CA SER A 114 8.89 -15.24 -16.79
C SER A 114 9.76 -15.56 -18.00
N TYR A 115 9.13 -15.60 -19.16
CA TYR A 115 9.74 -15.93 -20.46
C TYR A 115 10.33 -17.35 -20.57
N CYS A 116 9.98 -18.27 -19.67
CA CYS A 116 10.21 -19.70 -19.90
C CYS A 116 9.23 -20.23 -20.95
N SER A 117 9.49 -19.90 -22.22
CA SER A 117 8.51 -20.06 -23.30
C SER A 117 8.08 -21.50 -23.58
N ASN A 118 8.86 -22.49 -23.17
CA ASN A 118 8.53 -23.92 -23.30
C ASN A 118 7.94 -24.54 -22.03
N LEU A 119 7.91 -23.82 -20.92
CA LEU A 119 7.27 -24.31 -19.69
C LEU A 119 5.77 -24.46 -19.89
N GLU A 120 5.32 -25.69 -19.90
CA GLU A 120 3.92 -26.07 -20.15
C GLU A 120 3.23 -26.60 -18.89
N ASN A 121 3.98 -27.29 -18.02
CA ASN A 121 3.41 -27.95 -16.86
C ASN A 121 4.13 -27.54 -15.58
N ILE A 122 3.32 -27.29 -14.52
CA ILE A 122 3.80 -27.17 -13.15
C ILE A 122 3.07 -28.23 -12.34
N ASN A 123 3.84 -29.13 -11.75
CA ASN A 123 3.34 -30.28 -11.02
C ASN A 123 3.47 -30.08 -9.52
N ASN A 124 2.66 -30.80 -8.75
CA ASN A 124 2.68 -30.77 -7.28
C ASN A 124 2.53 -29.35 -6.72
N ILE A 125 1.50 -28.61 -7.21
CA ILE A 125 1.24 -27.24 -6.77
C ILE A 125 0.80 -27.27 -5.30
N PRO A 126 1.51 -26.56 -4.38
CA PRO A 126 1.12 -26.45 -2.98
C PRO A 126 -0.30 -25.88 -2.84
N LYS A 127 -1.01 -26.26 -1.78
CA LYS A 127 -2.37 -25.74 -1.52
C LYS A 127 -2.40 -24.27 -1.13
N HIS A 128 -1.30 -23.79 -0.57
CA HIS A 128 -1.14 -22.41 -0.12
C HIS A 128 0.28 -21.94 -0.39
N ILE A 129 0.40 -20.74 -0.94
CA ILE A 129 1.65 -19.98 -1.11
C ILE A 129 1.47 -18.62 -0.48
N GLU A 130 2.35 -18.24 0.44
CA GLU A 130 2.26 -16.99 1.18
C GLU A 130 2.54 -15.76 0.29
N ASP A 131 3.51 -15.88 -0.63
CA ASP A 131 3.87 -14.81 -1.58
C ASP A 131 4.05 -15.37 -2.99
N LEU A 132 3.26 -14.85 -3.92
CA LEU A 132 3.35 -15.15 -5.34
C LEU A 132 3.69 -13.89 -6.14
N GLY A 133 4.89 -13.36 -5.91
CA GLY A 133 5.46 -12.27 -6.68
C GLY A 133 4.52 -11.09 -6.87
N ALA A 134 4.21 -10.37 -5.78
CA ALA A 134 3.19 -9.33 -5.74
C ALA A 134 3.40 -8.18 -6.75
N GLU A 135 4.61 -7.96 -7.27
CA GLU A 135 4.95 -6.86 -8.18
C GLU A 135 5.28 -7.31 -9.61
N GLY A 136 5.24 -8.60 -9.93
CA GLY A 136 5.62 -9.07 -11.26
C GLY A 136 4.99 -10.39 -11.66
N ALA A 137 4.69 -10.51 -12.95
CA ALA A 137 4.05 -11.69 -13.51
C ALA A 137 5.00 -12.91 -13.44
N VAL A 138 4.77 -13.80 -12.48
CA VAL A 138 5.61 -14.99 -12.23
C VAL A 138 5.72 -15.88 -13.47
N PHE A 139 4.62 -16.05 -14.22
CA PHE A 139 4.50 -16.97 -15.37
C PHE A 139 4.38 -16.26 -16.72
N TYR A 140 4.72 -15.00 -16.81
CA TYR A 140 4.57 -14.24 -18.05
C TYR A 140 5.39 -14.86 -19.19
N GLY A 141 4.76 -15.05 -20.37
CA GLY A 141 5.42 -15.59 -21.54
C GLY A 141 5.64 -17.11 -21.52
N THR A 142 4.98 -17.86 -20.62
CA THR A 142 5.00 -19.33 -20.57
C THR A 142 3.80 -19.93 -21.31
N LYS A 143 3.95 -21.18 -21.79
CA LYS A 143 2.80 -21.99 -22.25
C LYS A 143 1.83 -22.31 -21.12
N PHE A 144 2.35 -22.49 -19.90
CA PHE A 144 1.54 -22.72 -18.71
C PHE A 144 0.50 -21.61 -18.51
N LEU A 145 0.91 -20.34 -18.55
CA LEU A 145 -0.01 -19.21 -18.47
C LEU A 145 -0.98 -19.20 -19.67
N THR A 146 -0.48 -19.37 -20.89
CA THR A 146 -1.29 -19.36 -22.11
C THR A 146 -2.39 -20.42 -22.10
N ASN A 147 -2.11 -21.60 -21.53
CA ASN A 147 -3.10 -22.66 -21.36
C ASN A 147 -4.09 -22.33 -20.23
N GLY A 148 -3.62 -21.78 -19.13
CA GLY A 148 -4.45 -21.42 -17.97
C GLY A 148 -5.50 -20.35 -18.27
N ILE A 149 -5.14 -19.30 -19.04
CA ILE A 149 -6.04 -18.18 -19.38
C ILE A 149 -7.23 -18.55 -20.29
N LYS A 150 -7.34 -19.80 -20.73
CA LYS A 150 -8.54 -20.32 -21.42
C LYS A 150 -9.73 -20.46 -20.47
N ASN A 151 -9.48 -20.52 -19.16
CA ASN A 151 -10.50 -20.54 -18.14
C ASN A 151 -10.87 -19.10 -17.72
N GLU A 152 -12.10 -18.90 -17.26
CA GLU A 152 -12.55 -17.58 -16.77
C GLU A 152 -11.66 -17.07 -15.61
N PHE A 153 -11.38 -17.95 -14.64
CA PHE A 153 -10.44 -17.68 -13.56
C PHE A 153 -9.29 -18.68 -13.61
N PHE A 154 -8.10 -18.20 -13.92
CA PHE A 154 -6.89 -18.99 -13.80
C PHE A 154 -6.30 -18.80 -12.42
N VAL A 155 -6.33 -19.88 -11.63
CA VAL A 155 -5.86 -19.91 -10.24
C VAL A 155 -4.64 -20.83 -10.16
N PHE A 156 -3.60 -20.38 -9.46
CA PHE A 156 -2.42 -21.16 -9.11
C PHE A 156 -2.29 -21.21 -7.59
N SER A 157 -2.33 -22.40 -7.00
CA SER A 157 -2.48 -22.56 -5.54
C SER A 157 -3.80 -21.87 -5.09
N ASP A 158 -3.71 -20.89 -4.22
CA ASP A 158 -4.81 -20.04 -3.77
C ASP A 158 -4.67 -18.58 -4.25
N TRP A 159 -3.91 -18.37 -5.35
CA TRP A 159 -3.73 -17.06 -5.98
C TRP A 159 -4.49 -16.96 -7.31
N LEU A 160 -5.25 -15.90 -7.49
CA LEU A 160 -5.80 -15.54 -8.80
C LEU A 160 -4.70 -14.95 -9.68
N ILE A 161 -4.36 -15.66 -10.75
CA ILE A 161 -3.33 -15.27 -11.72
C ILE A 161 -3.92 -14.43 -12.85
N LYS A 162 -5.10 -14.82 -13.34
CA LYS A 162 -5.74 -14.12 -14.44
C LYS A 162 -7.25 -14.36 -14.46
N TYR A 163 -7.98 -13.29 -14.69
CA TYR A 163 -9.38 -13.29 -15.07
C TYR A 163 -9.47 -13.07 -16.59
N THR A 164 -10.19 -13.93 -17.30
CA THR A 164 -10.46 -13.82 -18.73
C THR A 164 -11.97 -13.82 -18.93
N PRO A 165 -12.58 -12.70 -19.33
CA PRO A 165 -14.04 -12.62 -19.46
C PRO A 165 -14.55 -13.62 -20.51
N GLN A 166 -15.62 -14.34 -20.18
CA GLN A 166 -16.32 -15.27 -21.10
C GLN A 166 -17.53 -14.60 -21.77
N GLY A 167 -17.69 -13.28 -21.63
CA GLY A 167 -18.75 -12.44 -22.15
C GLY A 167 -18.76 -11.06 -21.50
N GLU A 168 -19.77 -10.25 -21.80
CA GLU A 168 -19.97 -8.98 -21.13
C GLU A 168 -20.40 -9.21 -19.67
N THR A 169 -19.64 -8.69 -18.71
CA THR A 169 -19.94 -8.80 -17.29
C THR A 169 -20.01 -7.43 -16.63
N ALA A 170 -21.15 -7.13 -16.01
CA ALA A 170 -21.30 -5.91 -15.19
C ALA A 170 -20.57 -6.04 -13.85
N LYS A 171 -20.28 -7.27 -13.41
CA LYS A 171 -19.71 -7.56 -12.10
C LYS A 171 -18.84 -8.82 -12.17
N VAL A 172 -17.62 -8.74 -11.70
CA VAL A 172 -16.69 -9.87 -11.58
C VAL A 172 -16.63 -10.27 -10.11
N THR A 173 -17.12 -11.46 -9.78
CA THR A 173 -17.04 -11.99 -8.40
C THR A 173 -15.84 -12.93 -8.30
N VAL A 174 -14.80 -12.51 -7.59
CA VAL A 174 -13.62 -13.35 -7.34
C VAL A 174 -14.04 -14.53 -6.44
N PRO A 175 -13.71 -15.79 -6.80
CA PRO A 175 -14.13 -16.97 -6.05
C PRO A 175 -13.66 -16.95 -4.60
N GLU A 176 -14.46 -17.53 -3.68
CA GLU A 176 -14.03 -17.79 -2.31
C GLU A 176 -12.88 -18.81 -2.30
N GLY A 177 -12.01 -18.72 -1.30
CA GLY A 177 -10.78 -19.53 -1.19
C GLY A 177 -9.56 -18.86 -1.82
N ILE A 178 -9.73 -17.79 -2.59
CA ILE A 178 -8.60 -17.01 -3.09
C ILE A 178 -7.98 -16.23 -1.93
N PHE A 179 -6.70 -16.51 -1.69
CA PHE A 179 -5.85 -15.81 -0.71
C PHE A 179 -5.23 -14.55 -1.29
N GLY A 180 -4.75 -14.61 -2.55
CA GLY A 180 -4.05 -13.52 -3.20
C GLY A 180 -4.52 -13.23 -4.63
N ILE A 181 -4.36 -11.98 -5.06
CA ILE A 181 -4.58 -11.54 -6.45
C ILE A 181 -3.27 -11.00 -6.98
N SER A 182 -2.71 -11.65 -8.00
CA SER A 182 -1.42 -11.28 -8.58
C SER A 182 -1.51 -10.05 -9.48
N ALA A 183 -0.33 -9.53 -9.88
CA ALA A 183 -0.25 -8.44 -10.84
C ALA A 183 -0.97 -8.81 -12.15
N ASP A 184 -1.64 -7.84 -12.77
CA ASP A 184 -2.40 -7.96 -14.01
C ASP A 184 -3.58 -8.95 -14.00
N ALA A 185 -3.92 -9.53 -12.84
CA ALA A 185 -4.94 -10.57 -12.74
C ALA A 185 -6.33 -10.09 -13.17
N LEU A 186 -6.72 -8.87 -12.85
CA LEU A 186 -8.05 -8.29 -13.09
C LEU A 186 -8.04 -7.14 -14.11
N THR A 187 -7.07 -7.11 -15.03
CA THR A 187 -6.94 -6.04 -16.02
C THR A 187 -8.11 -5.98 -17.02
N TYR A 188 -8.89 -7.04 -17.16
CA TYR A 188 -10.10 -7.07 -17.99
C TYR A 188 -11.39 -6.77 -17.23
N ALA A 189 -11.31 -6.47 -15.93
CA ALA A 189 -12.48 -6.11 -15.14
C ALA A 189 -12.69 -4.59 -15.17
N ASP A 190 -13.72 -4.11 -15.86
CA ASP A 190 -13.94 -2.68 -16.09
C ASP A 190 -14.99 -2.05 -15.15
N ASN A 191 -15.91 -2.84 -14.62
CA ASN A 191 -17.06 -2.33 -13.88
C ASN A 191 -16.90 -2.50 -12.35
N THR A 192 -17.39 -3.60 -11.82
CA THR A 192 -17.31 -3.89 -10.38
C THR A 192 -16.57 -5.19 -10.15
N VAL A 193 -15.61 -5.19 -9.23
CA VAL A 193 -14.97 -6.40 -8.72
C VAL A 193 -15.42 -6.63 -7.29
N VAL A 194 -15.90 -7.84 -6.98
CA VAL A 194 -16.26 -8.28 -5.64
C VAL A 194 -15.13 -9.12 -5.08
N LEU A 195 -14.62 -8.73 -3.93
CA LEU A 195 -13.54 -9.42 -3.25
C LEU A 195 -14.07 -10.50 -2.31
N PRO A 196 -13.46 -11.71 -2.26
CA PRO A 196 -13.87 -12.77 -1.36
C PRO A 196 -13.41 -12.48 0.09
N LYS A 197 -14.09 -13.10 1.07
CA LYS A 197 -13.71 -12.98 2.49
C LYS A 197 -12.33 -13.58 2.79
N SER A 198 -11.92 -14.57 2.00
CA SER A 198 -10.62 -15.25 2.13
C SER A 198 -9.43 -14.39 1.74
N LEU A 199 -9.63 -13.33 0.94
CA LEU A 199 -8.56 -12.51 0.36
C LEU A 199 -7.71 -11.82 1.44
N ARG A 200 -6.38 -11.92 1.31
CA ARG A 200 -5.40 -11.34 2.23
C ARG A 200 -4.29 -10.56 1.53
N ALA A 201 -4.06 -10.82 0.23
CA ALA A 201 -3.00 -10.17 -0.52
C ALA A 201 -3.54 -9.66 -1.86
N VAL A 202 -3.20 -8.44 -2.22
CA VAL A 202 -3.53 -7.84 -3.53
C VAL A 202 -2.30 -7.14 -4.05
N SER A 203 -1.88 -7.51 -5.26
CA SER A 203 -0.86 -6.74 -5.96
C SER A 203 -1.40 -5.36 -6.32
N SER A 204 -0.57 -4.35 -6.20
CA SER A 204 -0.90 -2.99 -6.61
C SER A 204 -1.27 -2.85 -8.09
N TRP A 205 -0.81 -3.77 -8.92
CA TRP A 205 -1.05 -3.83 -10.37
C TRP A 205 -2.16 -4.82 -10.74
N ALA A 206 -2.91 -5.32 -9.75
CA ALA A 206 -3.92 -6.36 -9.95
C ALA A 206 -5.09 -5.91 -10.84
N PHE A 207 -5.46 -4.64 -10.77
CA PHE A 207 -6.71 -4.12 -11.35
C PHE A 207 -6.50 -3.33 -12.63
N ASN A 208 -7.56 -3.26 -13.43
CA ASN A 208 -7.68 -2.30 -14.52
C ASN A 208 -7.72 -0.86 -13.96
N THR A 209 -6.95 0.04 -14.57
CA THR A 209 -6.94 1.46 -14.19
C THR A 209 -8.29 2.16 -14.35
N ASN A 210 -9.17 1.64 -15.22
CA ASN A 210 -10.51 2.16 -15.47
C ASN A 210 -11.60 1.46 -14.65
N LEU A 211 -11.24 0.53 -13.76
CA LEU A 211 -12.19 -0.15 -12.88
C LEU A 211 -13.03 0.90 -12.13
N LYS A 212 -14.36 0.71 -12.14
CA LYS A 212 -15.29 1.70 -11.56
C LYS A 212 -15.50 1.53 -10.07
N HIS A 213 -15.47 0.28 -9.59
CA HIS A 213 -15.79 0.01 -8.19
C HIS A 213 -15.16 -1.31 -7.70
N ILE A 214 -14.80 -1.32 -6.42
CA ILE A 214 -14.41 -2.54 -5.69
C ILE A 214 -15.39 -2.73 -4.54
N ASP A 215 -16.10 -3.86 -4.55
CA ASP A 215 -16.98 -4.27 -3.47
C ASP A 215 -16.19 -5.20 -2.54
N THR A 216 -15.86 -4.70 -1.36
CA THR A 216 -15.11 -5.46 -0.35
C THR A 216 -16.01 -6.35 0.52
N GLY A 217 -17.32 -6.16 0.44
CA GLY A 217 -18.29 -6.92 1.23
C GLY A 217 -17.91 -6.97 2.73
N ASP A 218 -17.93 -8.19 3.28
CA ASP A 218 -17.48 -8.45 4.66
C ASP A 218 -15.99 -8.85 4.76
N ASN A 219 -15.14 -8.48 3.80
CA ASN A 219 -13.73 -8.83 3.90
C ASN A 219 -13.11 -8.15 5.15
N PRO A 220 -12.38 -8.92 6.01
CA PRO A 220 -11.94 -8.40 7.30
C PRO A 220 -10.74 -7.46 7.22
N VAL A 221 -10.01 -7.45 6.10
CA VAL A 221 -8.75 -6.68 5.96
C VAL A 221 -8.81 -5.57 4.91
N TYR A 222 -9.80 -5.61 4.00
CA TYR A 222 -9.94 -4.61 2.95
C TYR A 222 -11.14 -3.70 3.17
N ALA A 223 -10.96 -2.43 2.84
CA ALA A 223 -12.03 -1.43 2.75
C ALA A 223 -11.88 -0.63 1.47
N TYR A 224 -12.99 -0.17 0.89
CA TYR A 224 -12.97 0.65 -0.32
C TYR A 224 -13.72 1.96 -0.09
N LYS A 225 -13.09 3.07 -0.47
CA LYS A 225 -13.70 4.40 -0.37
C LYS A 225 -13.21 5.30 -1.49
N ASP A 226 -14.12 5.92 -2.20
CA ASP A 226 -13.84 6.98 -3.18
C ASP A 226 -12.75 6.64 -4.23
N GLY A 227 -12.72 5.40 -4.72
CA GLY A 227 -11.73 4.95 -5.69
C GLY A 227 -10.43 4.43 -5.08
N ILE A 228 -10.33 4.34 -3.76
CA ILE A 228 -9.13 3.87 -3.06
C ILE A 228 -9.47 2.57 -2.32
N LEU A 229 -8.66 1.53 -2.57
CA LEU A 229 -8.67 0.29 -1.81
C LEU A 229 -7.67 0.42 -0.66
N PHE A 230 -8.15 0.24 0.54
CA PHE A 230 -7.37 0.23 1.78
C PHE A 230 -7.18 -1.20 2.26
N CYS A 231 -6.01 -1.50 2.80
CA CYS A 231 -5.67 -2.78 3.40
C CYS A 231 -5.20 -2.60 4.84
N GLU A 232 -5.73 -3.39 5.75
CA GLU A 232 -5.19 -3.52 7.10
C GLU A 232 -3.94 -4.40 7.08
N GLY A 233 -2.85 -3.91 7.62
CA GLY A 233 -1.58 -4.65 7.64
C GLY A 233 -0.41 -3.79 8.06
N THR A 234 0.78 -4.34 7.90
CA THR A 234 2.04 -3.68 8.24
C THR A 234 2.65 -3.03 7.01
N ALA A 235 3.14 -1.81 7.14
CA ALA A 235 4.05 -1.21 6.18
C ALA A 235 5.42 -0.98 6.82
N THR A 236 6.46 -1.26 6.05
CA THR A 236 7.86 -1.03 6.45
C THR A 236 8.42 0.15 5.65
N PHE A 237 9.14 1.04 6.31
CA PHE A 237 9.76 2.21 5.69
C PHE A 237 11.03 2.60 6.46
N ASN A 238 11.96 3.24 5.77
CA ASN A 238 13.17 3.75 6.38
C ASN A 238 12.87 5.03 7.16
N LYS A 239 13.22 5.06 8.44
CA LYS A 239 12.94 6.17 9.35
C LYS A 239 13.48 7.50 8.86
N ASN A 240 14.65 7.50 8.23
CA ASN A 240 15.35 8.70 7.78
C ASN A 240 15.46 8.80 6.27
N GLY A 241 14.85 7.88 5.51
CA GLY A 241 14.90 7.87 4.05
C GLY A 241 16.30 7.67 3.46
N ARG A 242 17.31 7.28 4.26
CA ARG A 242 18.71 7.27 3.85
C ARG A 242 19.38 5.90 3.83
N ASP A 243 19.04 5.00 4.75
CA ASP A 243 19.71 3.70 4.88
C ASP A 243 18.72 2.57 5.16
N GLU A 244 18.99 1.39 4.59
CA GLU A 244 18.22 0.17 4.81
C GLU A 244 18.29 -0.35 6.26
N THR A 245 19.15 0.25 7.08
CA THR A 245 19.42 -0.19 8.47
C THR A 245 18.43 0.35 9.51
N ASP A 246 17.67 1.39 9.17
CA ASP A 246 16.72 2.06 10.09
C ASP A 246 15.26 1.80 9.72
N GLU A 247 14.94 0.58 9.30
CA GLU A 247 13.58 0.19 8.94
C GLU A 247 12.65 0.20 10.16
N VAL A 248 11.49 0.83 9.99
CA VAL A 248 10.40 0.84 10.97
C VAL A 248 9.18 0.20 10.35
N SER A 249 8.60 -0.77 11.05
CA SER A 249 7.34 -1.41 10.66
C SER A 249 6.19 -0.85 11.49
N VAL A 250 5.11 -0.46 10.82
CA VAL A 250 3.92 0.14 11.46
C VAL A 250 2.66 -0.57 10.96
N ASP A 251 1.84 -1.01 11.91
CA ASP A 251 0.52 -1.58 11.64
C ASP A 251 -0.53 -0.48 11.45
N GLY A 252 -1.45 -0.68 10.52
CA GLY A 252 -2.54 0.28 10.29
C GLY A 252 -3.36 -0.03 9.05
N MET A 253 -4.24 0.91 8.70
CA MET A 253 -4.94 0.93 7.41
C MET A 253 -4.10 1.71 6.41
N TRP A 254 -3.83 1.12 5.25
CA TRP A 254 -2.97 1.67 4.22
C TRP A 254 -3.72 1.83 2.91
N ALA A 255 -3.62 2.99 2.27
CA ALA A 255 -4.07 3.17 0.90
C ALA A 255 -3.12 2.38 -0.02
N ASP A 256 -3.61 1.26 -0.57
CA ASP A 256 -2.82 0.30 -1.36
C ASP A 256 -3.00 0.44 -2.86
N VAL A 257 -4.25 0.57 -3.30
CA VAL A 257 -4.58 0.72 -4.71
C VAL A 257 -5.42 1.97 -4.90
N ILE A 258 -4.97 2.86 -5.78
CA ILE A 258 -5.67 4.10 -6.11
C ILE A 258 -6.13 3.98 -7.56
N LEU A 259 -7.44 3.90 -7.77
CA LEU A 259 -8.04 3.85 -9.10
C LEU A 259 -8.15 5.26 -9.71
N ARG A 260 -8.26 5.36 -11.02
CA ARG A 260 -8.40 6.66 -11.72
C ARG A 260 -9.60 7.47 -11.25
N ASN A 261 -10.69 6.82 -10.89
CA ASN A 261 -11.90 7.49 -10.39
C ASN A 261 -11.77 8.05 -8.97
N ALA A 262 -10.65 7.79 -8.27
CA ALA A 262 -10.31 8.48 -7.03
C ALA A 262 -9.99 9.97 -7.27
N VAL A 263 -9.51 10.32 -8.48
CA VAL A 263 -9.28 11.71 -8.85
C VAL A 263 -10.60 12.34 -9.30
N LYS A 264 -11.05 13.33 -8.56
CA LYS A 264 -12.25 14.09 -8.86
C LYS A 264 -11.84 15.53 -9.20
N ASN A 265 -12.17 15.99 -10.41
CA ASN A 265 -11.81 17.34 -10.90
C ASN A 265 -10.31 17.67 -10.76
N GLY A 266 -9.44 16.71 -11.09
CA GLY A 266 -7.99 16.88 -10.98
C GLY A 266 -7.44 16.74 -9.56
N VAL A 267 -8.27 16.49 -8.55
CA VAL A 267 -7.88 16.35 -7.13
C VAL A 267 -7.94 14.91 -6.67
N LEU A 268 -6.87 14.42 -6.08
CA LEU A 268 -6.81 13.19 -5.29
C LEU A 268 -6.82 13.56 -3.80
N LEU A 269 -7.79 13.04 -3.07
CA LEU A 269 -7.89 13.17 -1.62
C LEU A 269 -7.55 11.82 -0.97
N ILE A 270 -6.54 11.79 -0.11
CA ILE A 270 -6.25 10.65 0.78
C ILE A 270 -6.94 10.92 2.12
N PRO A 271 -8.00 10.20 2.46
CA PRO A 271 -8.77 10.47 3.67
C PRO A 271 -8.01 10.03 4.93
N GLY A 272 -8.21 10.75 6.04
CA GLY A 272 -7.65 10.39 7.34
C GLY A 272 -8.32 9.18 8.01
N ASN A 273 -9.51 8.78 7.51
CA ASN A 273 -10.29 7.66 8.06
C ASN A 273 -11.01 6.90 6.94
N VAL A 274 -11.19 5.60 7.15
CA VAL A 274 -11.99 4.73 6.29
C VAL A 274 -12.93 3.87 7.12
N GLU A 275 -14.13 3.60 6.61
CA GLU A 275 -15.08 2.68 7.20
C GLU A 275 -14.80 1.26 6.67
N THR A 276 -14.68 0.30 7.59
CA THR A 276 -14.43 -1.11 7.31
C THR A 276 -15.70 -1.92 7.52
N ALA A 277 -15.66 -3.22 7.26
CA ALA A 277 -16.77 -4.14 7.52
C ALA A 277 -17.31 -3.98 8.96
N GLY A 278 -18.64 -4.01 9.11
CA GLY A 278 -19.31 -3.78 10.39
C GLY A 278 -19.42 -2.32 10.82
N ASN A 279 -19.26 -1.36 9.88
CA ASN A 279 -19.33 0.09 10.10
C ASN A 279 -18.30 0.58 11.13
N ILE A 280 -17.13 -0.06 11.17
CA ILE A 280 -16.03 0.33 12.06
C ILE A 280 -15.17 1.36 11.34
N VAL A 281 -15.06 2.58 11.89
CA VAL A 281 -14.19 3.61 11.35
C VAL A 281 -12.76 3.40 11.87
N LYS A 282 -11.80 3.22 10.96
CA LYS A 282 -10.38 3.08 11.27
C LYS A 282 -9.59 4.27 10.72
N PRO A 283 -8.56 4.75 11.46
CA PRO A 283 -7.67 5.77 10.94
C PRO A 283 -6.80 5.22 9.81
N VAL A 284 -6.59 6.03 8.78
CA VAL A 284 -5.66 5.72 7.69
C VAL A 284 -4.26 6.10 8.15
N GLY A 285 -3.38 5.10 8.30
CA GLY A 285 -1.99 5.31 8.73
C GLY A 285 -1.13 5.96 7.66
N GLY A 286 -1.35 5.60 6.40
CA GLY A 286 -0.54 6.14 5.32
C GLY A 286 -0.89 5.61 3.93
N VAL A 287 -0.01 5.92 2.98
CA VAL A 287 -0.09 5.48 1.59
C VAL A 287 1.08 4.54 1.31
N ARG A 288 0.79 3.32 0.85
CA ARG A 288 1.81 2.37 0.40
C ARG A 288 2.07 2.52 -1.10
N LYS A 289 3.21 1.99 -1.54
CA LYS A 289 3.53 1.84 -2.96
C LYS A 289 2.46 1.00 -3.64
N GLY A 290 1.85 1.53 -4.67
CA GLY A 290 0.78 0.79 -5.32
C GLY A 290 0.14 1.49 -6.50
N ASN A 291 0.87 2.36 -7.16
CA ASN A 291 0.31 3.23 -8.16
C ASN A 291 0.50 2.71 -9.57
N LEU A 292 -0.59 2.69 -10.30
CA LEU A 292 -0.64 2.33 -11.71
C LEU A 292 0.07 3.39 -12.56
N PRO A 293 0.90 3.00 -13.56
CA PRO A 293 1.52 3.95 -14.45
C PRO A 293 0.49 4.75 -15.25
N GLY A 294 0.82 6.00 -15.51
CA GLY A 294 -0.05 6.90 -16.30
C GLY A 294 -1.21 7.52 -15.52
N PHE A 295 -1.12 7.55 -14.19
CA PHE A 295 -2.09 8.23 -13.35
C PHE A 295 -1.94 9.76 -13.49
N THR A 296 -3.04 10.47 -13.73
CA THR A 296 -3.06 11.93 -13.87
C THR A 296 -3.78 12.55 -12.69
N CYS A 297 -3.07 13.41 -11.95
CA CYS A 297 -3.61 14.15 -10.82
C CYS A 297 -2.89 15.51 -10.75
N GLU A 298 -3.65 16.60 -10.70
CA GLU A 298 -3.09 17.94 -10.59
C GLU A 298 -2.80 18.31 -9.15
N LYS A 299 -3.64 17.83 -8.23
CA LYS A 299 -3.60 18.21 -6.82
C LYS A 299 -3.72 16.97 -5.94
N LEU A 300 -2.84 16.87 -4.96
CA LEU A 300 -2.88 15.85 -3.91
C LEU A 300 -3.16 16.54 -2.58
N ILE A 301 -4.19 16.09 -1.90
CA ILE A 301 -4.52 16.49 -0.54
C ILE A 301 -4.44 15.26 0.34
N VAL A 302 -3.68 15.36 1.40
CA VAL A 302 -3.56 14.31 2.42
C VAL A 302 -4.21 14.81 3.71
N ASP A 303 -5.29 14.16 4.14
CA ASP A 303 -6.04 14.59 5.33
C ASP A 303 -5.29 14.36 6.63
N GLU A 304 -5.69 15.11 7.66
CA GLU A 304 -5.22 14.92 9.03
C GLU A 304 -5.50 13.50 9.52
N GLY A 305 -4.55 12.95 10.27
CA GLY A 305 -4.54 11.56 10.73
C GLY A 305 -3.58 10.68 9.94
N VAL A 306 -3.33 10.98 8.67
CA VAL A 306 -2.33 10.28 7.85
C VAL A 306 -0.93 10.63 8.34
N LYS A 307 -0.10 9.62 8.60
CA LYS A 307 1.24 9.79 9.20
C LYS A 307 2.39 9.43 8.27
N TYR A 308 2.15 8.57 7.29
CA TYR A 308 3.22 7.98 6.50
C TYR A 308 2.92 7.99 5.00
N ILE A 309 3.89 8.39 4.21
CA ILE A 309 3.92 8.23 2.76
C ILE A 309 5.15 7.37 2.45
N THR A 310 4.95 6.12 2.00
CA THR A 310 6.06 5.21 1.79
C THR A 310 6.85 5.54 0.51
N ALA A 311 7.94 4.81 0.28
CA ALA A 311 8.75 4.98 -0.93
C ALA A 311 7.90 4.77 -2.20
N ASP A 312 8.18 5.55 -3.24
CA ASP A 312 7.52 5.51 -4.55
C ASP A 312 5.99 5.74 -4.55
N ALA A 313 5.35 6.13 -3.43
CA ALA A 313 3.89 6.19 -3.27
C ALA A 313 3.17 7.01 -4.36
N PHE A 314 3.73 8.13 -4.79
CA PHE A 314 3.19 9.01 -5.84
C PHE A 314 4.17 9.18 -7.01
N ARG A 315 5.03 8.17 -7.22
CA ARG A 315 5.98 8.16 -8.32
C ARG A 315 5.24 8.18 -9.67
N TYR A 316 5.67 9.05 -10.58
CA TYR A 316 5.08 9.22 -11.91
C TYR A 316 3.68 9.86 -11.97
N TYR A 317 3.16 10.42 -10.87
CA TYR A 317 1.95 11.24 -10.94
C TYR A 317 2.23 12.53 -11.71
N LYS A 318 1.57 12.72 -12.84
CA LYS A 318 1.73 13.92 -13.70
C LYS A 318 0.36 14.37 -14.21
N PRO A 319 0.13 15.68 -14.29
CA PRO A 319 0.90 16.77 -13.71
C PRO A 319 0.51 16.99 -12.24
N LEU A 320 1.35 16.57 -11.29
CA LEU A 320 1.11 16.87 -9.88
C LEU A 320 1.75 18.22 -9.54
N GLN A 321 0.93 19.26 -9.53
CA GLN A 321 1.38 20.65 -9.35
C GLN A 321 1.21 21.16 -7.91
N TYR A 322 0.21 20.65 -7.20
CA TYR A 322 -0.11 21.08 -5.84
C TYR A 322 -0.15 19.88 -4.89
N VAL A 323 0.54 20.00 -3.76
CA VAL A 323 0.56 18.99 -2.69
C VAL A 323 0.30 19.65 -1.35
N ASP A 324 -0.67 19.15 -0.59
CA ASP A 324 -1.01 19.58 0.77
C ASP A 324 -0.78 18.42 1.74
N LEU A 325 0.17 18.60 2.65
CA LEU A 325 0.60 17.61 3.63
C LEU A 325 0.10 17.96 5.03
N PRO A 326 -0.49 17.01 5.78
CA PRO A 326 -1.14 17.26 7.06
C PRO A 326 -0.14 17.55 8.19
N SER A 327 -0.63 18.11 9.28
CA SER A 327 0.15 18.34 10.49
C SER A 327 0.59 17.04 11.18
N THR A 328 -0.12 15.95 10.92
CA THR A 328 0.13 14.62 11.49
C THR A 328 1.21 13.82 10.75
N LEU A 329 1.72 14.32 9.61
CA LEU A 329 2.69 13.59 8.81
C LEU A 329 4.02 13.44 9.56
N MET A 330 4.55 12.22 9.60
CA MET A 330 5.76 11.84 10.33
C MET A 330 6.91 11.37 9.41
N ASN A 331 6.57 10.88 8.21
CA ASN A 331 7.59 10.36 7.28
C ASN A 331 7.15 10.46 5.83
N ILE A 332 8.12 10.76 4.94
CA ILE A 332 8.02 10.66 3.48
C ILE A 332 9.15 9.75 3.00
N GLY A 333 8.80 8.67 2.33
CA GLY A 333 9.76 7.70 1.80
C GLY A 333 10.55 8.20 0.58
N ASN A 334 11.65 7.53 0.27
CA ASN A 334 12.46 7.80 -0.90
C ASN A 334 11.62 7.70 -2.18
N TRP A 335 11.88 8.59 -3.13
CA TRP A 335 11.23 8.60 -4.46
C TRP A 335 9.71 8.80 -4.44
N ALA A 336 9.08 9.08 -3.27
CA ALA A 336 7.63 9.20 -3.14
C ALA A 336 7.00 10.14 -4.16
N PHE A 337 7.66 11.22 -4.53
CA PHE A 337 7.20 12.23 -5.49
C PHE A 337 8.10 12.37 -6.72
N VAL A 338 8.86 11.34 -7.04
CA VAL A 338 9.79 11.41 -8.16
C VAL A 338 9.04 11.66 -9.48
N ASN A 339 9.57 12.56 -10.29
CA ASN A 339 8.96 13.06 -11.53
C ASN A 339 7.66 13.89 -11.35
N ALA A 340 7.21 14.17 -10.14
CA ALA A 340 6.18 15.19 -9.90
C ALA A 340 6.76 16.60 -10.15
N GLN A 341 5.98 17.46 -10.80
CA GLN A 341 6.35 18.86 -11.07
C GLN A 341 5.63 19.78 -10.10
N ILE A 342 5.92 19.63 -8.80
CA ILE A 342 5.21 20.34 -7.74
C ILE A 342 5.54 21.85 -7.84
N GLU A 343 4.54 22.68 -8.08
CA GLU A 343 4.66 24.14 -8.09
C GLU A 343 4.40 24.73 -6.70
N SER A 344 3.49 24.11 -5.95
CA SER A 344 3.11 24.53 -4.61
C SER A 344 3.07 23.35 -3.65
N LEU A 345 3.85 23.42 -2.59
CA LEU A 345 3.92 22.44 -1.51
C LEU A 345 3.47 23.07 -0.20
N VAL A 346 2.39 22.60 0.38
CA VAL A 346 1.89 23.03 1.69
C VAL A 346 2.33 22.01 2.75
N CYS A 347 3.09 22.46 3.73
CA CYS A 347 3.62 21.64 4.82
C CYS A 347 3.02 22.12 6.14
N ARG A 348 2.03 21.40 6.66
CA ARG A 348 1.33 21.78 7.91
C ARG A 348 2.00 21.23 9.18
N MET A 349 3.09 20.46 9.04
CA MET A 349 3.77 19.81 10.15
C MET A 349 4.22 20.83 11.22
N PRO A 350 4.16 20.46 12.52
CA PRO A 350 4.48 21.36 13.62
C PRO A 350 5.99 21.63 13.78
N GLN A 351 6.81 20.98 12.98
CA GLN A 351 8.25 21.20 12.87
C GLN A 351 8.77 20.67 11.54
N PRO A 352 9.89 21.17 11.02
CA PRO A 352 10.53 20.57 9.85
C PRO A 352 10.91 19.12 10.14
N MET A 353 10.31 18.19 9.43
CA MET A 353 10.65 16.79 9.52
C MET A 353 11.88 16.47 8.68
N GLU A 354 12.59 15.41 9.02
CA GLU A 354 13.63 14.87 8.17
C GLU A 354 12.98 14.27 6.92
N VAL A 355 13.50 14.62 5.73
CA VAL A 355 12.98 14.18 4.43
C VAL A 355 14.10 13.66 3.54
N PRO A 356 13.81 12.73 2.61
CA PRO A 356 14.82 12.24 1.68
C PRO A 356 15.37 13.34 0.79
N TYR A 357 16.66 13.25 0.47
CA TYR A 357 17.32 14.20 -0.45
C TYR A 357 16.57 14.37 -1.77
N TYR A 358 16.13 13.29 -2.39
CA TYR A 358 15.43 13.35 -3.68
C TYR A 358 14.09 14.07 -3.61
N PHE A 359 13.37 14.04 -2.47
CA PHE A 359 12.17 14.84 -2.28
C PHE A 359 12.50 16.33 -2.41
N ILE A 360 13.46 16.81 -1.65
CA ILE A 360 13.89 18.21 -1.66
C ILE A 360 14.56 18.60 -2.98
N TYR A 361 15.34 17.70 -3.59
CA TYR A 361 15.95 17.94 -4.88
C TYR A 361 14.91 18.32 -5.95
N PHE A 362 13.78 17.65 -6.02
CA PHE A 362 12.72 17.98 -6.97
C PHE A 362 12.03 19.29 -6.62
N ILE A 363 11.77 19.57 -5.35
CA ILE A 363 11.20 20.85 -4.87
C ILE A 363 12.11 22.01 -5.31
N LYS A 364 13.41 21.92 -5.07
CA LYS A 364 14.40 22.90 -5.51
C LYS A 364 14.45 23.03 -7.03
N ARG A 365 14.52 21.90 -7.75
CA ARG A 365 14.68 21.84 -9.21
C ARG A 365 13.54 22.56 -9.94
N PHE A 366 12.32 22.44 -9.45
CA PHE A 366 11.15 23.07 -10.05
C PHE A 366 10.82 24.45 -9.46
N ASN A 367 11.70 24.97 -8.60
CA ASN A 367 11.51 26.29 -7.96
C ASN A 367 10.17 26.40 -7.25
N SER A 368 9.75 25.32 -6.57
CA SER A 368 8.45 25.22 -5.92
C SER A 368 8.29 26.25 -4.82
N LYS A 369 7.06 26.78 -4.66
CA LYS A 369 6.67 27.57 -3.49
C LYS A 369 6.35 26.62 -2.33
N VAL A 370 7.00 26.84 -1.18
CA VAL A 370 6.80 26.01 0.02
C VAL A 370 6.08 26.83 1.08
N TYR A 371 4.88 26.42 1.42
CA TYR A 371 4.04 27.09 2.41
C TYR A 371 4.15 26.36 3.74
N VAL A 372 4.54 27.06 4.80
CA VAL A 372 4.75 26.53 6.16
C VAL A 372 4.02 27.37 7.20
N PRO A 373 3.73 26.85 8.41
CA PRO A 373 3.15 27.64 9.48
C PRO A 373 4.01 28.88 9.76
N LYS A 374 3.38 30.04 9.93
CA LYS A 374 4.07 31.33 10.15
C LYS A 374 5.13 31.25 11.24
N ALA A 375 4.80 30.60 12.36
CA ALA A 375 5.72 30.47 13.50
C ALA A 375 6.98 29.65 13.20
N LEU A 376 6.99 28.87 12.11
CA LEU A 376 8.06 27.96 11.70
C LEU A 376 8.83 28.43 10.47
N LEU A 377 8.47 29.57 9.89
CA LEU A 377 9.03 30.07 8.63
C LEU A 377 10.58 30.14 8.69
N ASP A 378 11.11 30.74 9.73
CA ASP A 378 12.57 30.86 9.90
C ASP A 378 13.22 29.50 10.25
N THR A 379 12.53 28.66 11.00
CA THR A 379 13.00 27.31 11.31
C THR A 379 13.19 26.47 10.05
N TYR A 380 12.22 26.48 9.12
CA TYR A 380 12.34 25.76 7.85
C TYR A 380 13.50 26.27 6.97
N LYS A 381 13.77 27.58 6.99
CA LYS A 381 14.85 28.21 6.22
C LYS A 381 16.24 27.85 6.74
N THR A 382 16.38 27.54 8.03
CA THR A 382 17.67 27.38 8.71
C THR A 382 17.98 25.98 9.20
N THR A 383 17.00 25.04 9.15
CA THR A 383 17.19 23.66 9.60
C THR A 383 18.19 22.89 8.73
N GLU A 384 19.02 22.04 9.34
CA GLU A 384 20.02 21.23 8.66
C GLU A 384 19.46 19.97 7.96
N THR A 385 18.14 19.77 7.96
CA THR A 385 17.46 18.57 7.44
C THR A 385 17.09 18.69 5.96
N TYR A 386 18.00 19.10 5.11
CA TYR A 386 17.85 19.36 3.65
C TYR A 386 16.91 20.51 3.27
N TRP A 387 15.98 20.95 4.11
CA TRP A 387 15.11 22.08 3.79
C TRP A 387 15.90 23.34 3.47
N ASN A 388 17.05 23.51 4.12
CA ASN A 388 17.96 24.67 3.92
C ASN A 388 18.59 24.75 2.51
N ILE A 389 18.47 23.72 1.68
CA ILE A 389 18.93 23.80 0.27
C ILE A 389 17.91 24.44 -0.66
N ILE A 390 16.67 24.62 -0.22
CA ILE A 390 15.63 25.39 -0.91
C ILE A 390 15.93 26.88 -0.70
N PRO A 391 15.92 27.72 -1.77
CA PRO A 391 16.11 29.16 -1.63
C PRO A 391 15.14 29.78 -0.63
N ALA A 392 15.62 30.65 0.24
CA ALA A 392 14.82 31.23 1.33
C ALA A 392 13.59 32.01 0.82
N GLU A 393 13.68 32.60 -0.38
CA GLU A 393 12.60 33.31 -1.05
C GLU A 393 11.44 32.40 -1.51
N ASN A 394 11.65 31.09 -1.54
CA ASN A 394 10.63 30.11 -1.90
C ASN A 394 9.72 29.72 -0.72
N PHE A 395 10.07 30.13 0.51
CA PHE A 395 9.27 29.86 1.68
C PHE A 395 8.26 30.98 1.97
N TYR A 396 7.01 30.58 2.15
CA TYR A 396 5.86 31.44 2.42
C TYR A 396 5.13 30.97 3.69
N GLN A 397 4.50 31.88 4.42
CA GLN A 397 3.59 31.50 5.50
C GLN A 397 2.27 30.94 4.92
N ILE A 398 1.66 29.95 5.57
CA ILE A 398 0.37 29.38 5.17
C ILE A 398 -0.73 30.44 5.27
N GLU A 399 -0.77 31.22 6.34
CA GLU A 399 -1.85 32.15 6.64
C GLU A 399 -1.94 33.24 5.57
N GLY A 400 -3.04 33.27 4.84
CA GLY A 400 -3.36 34.26 3.80
C GLY A 400 -2.60 34.11 2.48
N ASN A 401 -1.70 33.16 2.34
CA ASN A 401 -0.88 32.98 1.13
C ASN A 401 -1.10 31.65 0.41
N VAL A 402 -1.71 30.66 1.04
CA VAL A 402 -2.07 29.41 0.34
C VAL A 402 -3.12 29.75 -0.70
N PRO A 403 -2.89 29.47 -1.99
CA PRO A 403 -3.85 29.77 -3.02
C PRO A 403 -5.19 29.11 -2.70
N GLU A 404 -6.23 29.91 -2.44
CA GLU A 404 -7.61 29.41 -2.25
C GLU A 404 -8.11 28.60 -3.47
N SER A 405 -7.49 28.80 -4.63
CA SER A 405 -7.77 28.08 -5.87
C SER A 405 -7.53 26.56 -5.79
N GLY A 406 -7.02 26.05 -4.66
CA GLY A 406 -6.68 24.65 -4.52
C GLY A 406 -7.82 23.78 -4.04
N ILE A 407 -8.37 24.01 -2.87
CA ILE A 407 -9.01 22.95 -2.11
C ILE A 407 -10.51 23.13 -1.94
N LEU A 408 -10.96 24.33 -1.62
CA LEU A 408 -12.36 24.55 -1.31
C LEU A 408 -13.21 24.91 -2.54
N ALA A 409 -12.60 25.42 -3.62
CA ALA A 409 -13.35 25.75 -4.84
C ALA A 409 -13.58 24.55 -5.77
N SER A 410 -12.80 23.48 -5.67
CA SER A 410 -12.97 22.27 -6.50
C SER A 410 -13.64 21.10 -5.78
N VAL A 411 -13.60 21.05 -4.45
CA VAL A 411 -14.62 20.40 -3.67
C VAL A 411 -15.76 21.39 -3.56
N LYS A 412 -16.49 21.62 -4.65
CA LYS A 412 -17.89 22.00 -4.44
C LYS A 412 -18.40 20.97 -3.42
N PRO A 413 -18.91 21.43 -2.24
CA PRO A 413 -19.72 20.52 -1.44
C PRO A 413 -20.64 19.91 -2.48
N ILE A 414 -20.74 18.59 -2.53
CA ILE A 414 -21.85 17.94 -3.25
C ILE A 414 -22.99 18.84 -2.93
N GLU A 415 -23.54 19.55 -3.95
CA GLU A 415 -24.68 20.39 -3.74
C GLU A 415 -25.69 19.47 -3.07
N SER A 416 -25.65 19.49 -1.74
CA SER A 416 -26.65 18.86 -0.94
C SER A 416 -27.90 19.55 -1.41
N VAL A 417 -28.77 18.81 -2.01
CA VAL A 417 -30.13 19.20 -2.27
C VAL A 417 -30.63 19.87 -0.98
N GLY A 418 -30.63 21.22 -0.96
CA GLY A 418 -30.97 22.07 0.18
C GLY A 418 -29.84 22.13 1.25
N LYS A 419 -29.41 23.38 1.58
CA LYS A 419 -28.49 23.64 2.70
C LYS A 419 -29.10 23.01 3.96
N ALA A 420 -28.53 21.90 4.42
CA ALA A 420 -28.96 21.30 5.68
C ALA A 420 -28.63 22.30 6.81
N THR A 421 -29.65 22.84 7.45
CA THR A 421 -29.52 23.74 8.58
C THR A 421 -29.50 22.95 9.90
N VAL A 422 -28.92 23.54 10.95
CA VAL A 422 -28.92 22.91 12.28
C VAL A 422 -30.36 22.84 12.79
N LYS A 423 -30.85 21.63 13.00
CA LYS A 423 -32.20 21.35 13.55
C LYS A 423 -32.23 21.30 15.08
N ALA A 424 -31.18 20.74 15.68
CA ALA A 424 -31.03 20.65 17.12
C ALA A 424 -29.60 20.39 17.54
N ILE A 425 -29.20 20.84 18.72
CA ILE A 425 -27.90 20.61 19.34
C ILE A 425 -28.12 19.88 20.67
N TYR A 426 -27.33 18.86 20.95
CA TYR A 426 -27.37 18.10 22.19
C TYR A 426 -25.97 17.98 22.80
N THR A 427 -25.89 17.95 24.10
CA THR A 427 -24.68 17.57 24.82
C THR A 427 -24.48 16.06 24.77
N LEU A 428 -23.31 15.54 25.16
CA LEU A 428 -23.05 14.08 25.17
C LEU A 428 -24.00 13.26 26.04
N ASN A 429 -24.57 13.86 27.08
CA ASN A 429 -25.56 13.21 27.93
C ASN A 429 -27.01 13.30 27.39
N GLY A 430 -27.18 13.77 26.14
CA GLY A 430 -28.49 13.83 25.48
C GLY A 430 -29.32 15.09 25.79
N THR A 431 -28.83 16.03 26.57
CA THR A 431 -29.58 17.26 26.90
C THR A 431 -29.57 18.19 25.67
N LYS A 432 -30.76 18.60 25.23
CA LYS A 432 -30.90 19.58 24.13
C LYS A 432 -30.52 20.97 24.61
N VAL A 433 -29.70 21.65 23.80
CA VAL A 433 -29.19 23.01 24.08
C VAL A 433 -29.43 23.92 22.86
N ASN A 434 -29.46 25.24 23.12
CA ASN A 434 -29.72 26.24 22.06
C ASN A 434 -28.45 26.72 21.36
N SER A 435 -27.28 26.41 21.89
CA SER A 435 -25.98 26.76 21.32
C SER A 435 -24.95 25.69 21.66
N LEU A 436 -23.83 25.66 20.91
CA LEU A 436 -22.72 24.77 21.21
C LEU A 436 -22.17 25.06 22.60
N GLN A 437 -22.01 23.99 23.39
CA GLN A 437 -21.37 24.03 24.71
C GLN A 437 -19.92 23.62 24.61
N HIS A 438 -19.06 24.14 25.50
CA HIS A 438 -17.66 23.74 25.53
C HIS A 438 -17.51 22.20 25.60
N GLY A 439 -16.68 21.64 24.72
CA GLY A 439 -16.52 20.20 24.55
C GLY A 439 -17.32 19.62 23.39
N ILE A 440 -17.67 18.34 23.49
CA ILE A 440 -18.32 17.60 22.38
C ILE A 440 -19.83 17.83 22.40
N ASN A 441 -20.36 18.24 21.24
CA ASN A 441 -21.79 18.41 20.98
C ASN A 441 -22.24 17.46 19.87
N ILE A 442 -23.49 17.01 19.93
CA ILE A 442 -24.17 16.22 18.91
C ILE A 442 -25.13 17.16 18.17
N VAL A 443 -24.85 17.42 16.92
CA VAL A 443 -25.64 18.36 16.11
C VAL A 443 -26.47 17.56 15.11
N LYS A 444 -27.82 17.67 15.23
CA LYS A 444 -28.77 17.08 14.28
C LYS A 444 -29.10 18.09 13.20
N MET A 445 -28.92 17.72 11.94
CA MET A 445 -29.18 18.57 10.77
C MET A 445 -30.60 18.37 10.25
N SER A 446 -31.09 19.32 9.44
CA SER A 446 -32.41 19.28 8.82
C SER A 446 -32.59 18.14 7.80
N ASP A 447 -31.50 17.64 7.21
CA ASP A 447 -31.45 16.48 6.30
C ASP A 447 -31.49 15.12 7.03
N GLY A 448 -31.55 15.13 8.37
CA GLY A 448 -31.58 13.93 9.22
C GLY A 448 -30.18 13.46 9.63
N THR A 449 -29.11 14.00 9.08
CA THR A 449 -27.74 13.65 9.49
C THR A 449 -27.43 14.14 10.90
N VAL A 450 -26.51 13.42 11.58
CA VAL A 450 -26.05 13.75 12.93
C VAL A 450 -24.54 13.96 12.86
N ARG A 451 -24.06 15.10 13.39
CA ARG A 451 -22.63 15.44 13.43
C ARG A 451 -22.15 15.56 14.86
N LYS A 452 -20.96 15.10 15.14
CA LYS A 452 -20.24 15.31 16.39
C LYS A 452 -19.33 16.52 16.21
N VAL A 453 -19.57 17.57 16.99
CA VAL A 453 -18.86 18.84 16.89
C VAL A 453 -18.13 19.11 18.20
N MET A 454 -16.82 19.35 18.15
CA MET A 454 -16.03 19.82 19.30
C MET A 454 -16.06 21.35 19.30
N TYR A 455 -16.52 21.97 20.39
CA TYR A 455 -16.51 23.40 20.58
C TYR A 455 -15.53 23.81 21.68
N THR A 456 -14.55 24.64 21.36
CA THR A 456 -13.47 25.07 22.27
C THR A 456 -13.58 26.52 22.74
N GLY A 457 -14.67 27.22 22.37
CA GLY A 457 -14.94 28.60 22.83
C GLY A 457 -14.34 29.71 21.98
N ALA A 458 -13.58 29.41 20.90
CA ALA A 458 -13.18 30.38 19.90
C ALA A 458 -14.28 30.56 18.82
N HIS A 459 -14.54 31.78 18.37
CA HIS A 459 -15.62 32.13 17.44
C HIS A 459 -15.59 31.27 16.16
N GLU A 460 -16.38 30.18 16.11
CA GLU A 460 -16.80 29.55 14.85
C GLU A 460 -18.26 29.92 14.58
N LYS A 461 -18.51 30.60 13.46
CA LYS A 461 -19.84 30.71 12.89
C LYS A 461 -20.18 29.36 12.25
N LEU A 462 -21.25 28.71 12.68
CA LEU A 462 -21.87 27.53 12.06
C LEU A 462 -22.31 27.77 10.62
#